data_04040964afe1b286a063ca864f6c41d0
#
_entry.id   04040964afe1b286a063ca864f6c41d0
#
_cell.length_a   1.000
_cell.length_b   1.000
_cell.length_c   1.000
_cell.angle_alpha   90.00
_cell.angle_beta   90.00
_cell.angle_gamma   90.00
#
_symmetry.space_group_name_H-M   'P 1'
#
loop_
_entity.id
_entity.type
_entity.pdbx_description
1 polymer ?
#
loop_
_entity_poly.entity_id
_entity_poly.type
_entity_poly.pdbx_seq_one_letter_code
_entity_poly.pdbx_strand_id
1 'polypeptide(L)'
;MPLQHFINQEKSGGIVLGISIVIALVLANSPWSDSYFHFFEHKLGFVFNGDNYLYYSLHHWINDGLMSMFFFVVGLELKREFIGGELADVRNTILPIGAAVFGMIVPALIYFSLNAGGDTASGWGIPMATDIAFSLAILYVLGSRVPLSIKVFLTTLAIVDDLGAVLVIALFYTSEISFASIAVGVVFLLAMFIANKLGVKNVIFYGVLGIGGVWIAFLMSGIHATIAAVLAAFMIPADARISEPVYLARASKLINQFREAKPNDVSTLEHEQVEIIDRMMSDSRDAIPPLQRLEHSMHPLVSFVIMPIFALANAGISFEGISFDAVMANNVALGVMLGLLIGKPVGIVLSTVLLTRLKIAKASDSMTMRRLVGVGFLASIGFTMSMFISTLAFVDETFLIQAKLGIFAASILGGVLGYILLRLSLIHISAPTR
;
A
#
# COMPACT_ATOMS: atom_id res chain seq x y z
N MET A 1 -7.27 -17.83 19.60
CA MET A 1 -7.56 -17.77 19.08
C MET A 1 -7.83 -17.85 17.62
N PRO A 2 -9.04 -18.25 17.20
CA PRO A 2 -9.32 -18.28 15.75
C PRO A 2 -9.27 -16.91 15.09
N LEU A 3 -9.70 -15.84 15.78
CA LEU A 3 -9.69 -14.48 15.25
C LEU A 3 -8.28 -13.93 15.04
N GLN A 4 -7.35 -14.18 15.97
CA GLN A 4 -5.95 -13.78 15.83
C GLN A 4 -5.26 -14.52 14.68
N HIS A 5 -5.60 -15.79 14.45
CA HIS A 5 -5.08 -16.54 13.32
C HIS A 5 -5.64 -16.02 11.99
N PHE A 6 -6.90 -15.55 11.97
CA PHE A 6 -7.51 -14.92 10.80
C PHE A 6 -6.84 -13.58 10.49
N ILE A 7 -6.63 -12.73 11.49
CA ILE A 7 -5.96 -11.42 11.33
C ILE A 7 -4.51 -11.56 10.84
N ASN A 8 -3.79 -12.60 11.28
CA ASN A 8 -2.40 -12.84 10.88
C ASN A 8 -2.25 -13.44 9.47
N GLN A 9 -3.34 -13.68 8.75
CA GLN A 9 -3.29 -14.16 7.36
C GLN A 9 -3.43 -12.98 6.40
N GLU A 10 -2.42 -12.69 5.60
CA GLU A 10 -2.42 -11.63 4.57
C GLU A 10 -3.61 -11.71 3.61
N LYS A 11 -4.07 -12.93 3.29
CA LYS A 11 -5.26 -13.14 2.46
C LYS A 11 -6.55 -12.59 3.09
N SER A 12 -6.61 -12.43 4.41
CA SER A 12 -7.81 -11.99 5.12
C SER A 12 -8.11 -10.50 4.89
N GLY A 13 -7.07 -9.68 4.77
CA GLY A 13 -7.21 -8.26 4.43
C GLY A 13 -7.89 -8.06 3.07
N GLY A 14 -7.47 -8.82 2.05
CA GLY A 14 -8.10 -8.77 0.73
C GLY A 14 -9.55 -9.24 0.71
N ILE A 15 -9.92 -10.21 1.55
CA ILE A 15 -11.33 -10.65 1.69
C ILE A 15 -12.19 -9.54 2.30
N VAL A 16 -11.74 -8.93 3.40
CA VAL A 16 -12.47 -7.83 4.06
C VAL A 16 -12.61 -6.65 3.12
N LEU A 17 -11.55 -6.30 2.41
CA LEU A 17 -11.56 -5.25 1.39
C LEU A 17 -12.57 -5.56 0.28
N GLY A 18 -12.60 -6.80 -0.24
CA GLY A 18 -13.58 -7.24 -1.24
C GLY A 18 -15.03 -7.13 -0.76
N ILE A 19 -15.29 -7.53 0.50
CA ILE A 19 -16.61 -7.37 1.12
C ILE A 19 -17.00 -5.90 1.21
N SER A 20 -16.09 -5.02 1.61
CA SER A 20 -16.35 -3.57 1.71
C SER A 20 -16.72 -2.95 0.36
N ILE A 21 -16.08 -3.39 -0.71
CA ILE A 21 -16.41 -2.97 -2.08
C ILE A 21 -17.81 -3.41 -2.48
N VAL A 22 -18.15 -4.68 -2.23
CA VAL A 22 -19.49 -5.19 -2.52
C VAL A 22 -20.54 -4.40 -1.74
N ILE A 23 -20.30 -4.12 -0.46
CA ILE A 23 -21.18 -3.29 0.35
C ILE A 23 -21.33 -1.89 -0.24
N ALA A 24 -20.22 -1.23 -0.64
CA ALA A 24 -20.25 0.08 -1.26
C ALA A 24 -21.10 0.10 -2.54
N LEU A 25 -20.91 -0.90 -3.43
CA LEU A 25 -21.67 -1.02 -4.65
C LEU A 25 -23.15 -1.29 -4.40
N VAL A 26 -23.49 -2.14 -3.42
CA VAL A 26 -24.89 -2.43 -3.05
C VAL A 26 -25.55 -1.17 -2.48
N LEU A 27 -24.89 -0.44 -1.60
CA LEU A 27 -25.42 0.79 -1.03
C LEU A 27 -25.59 1.89 -2.09
N ALA A 28 -24.64 2.06 -2.99
CA ALA A 28 -24.70 3.04 -4.07
C ALA A 28 -25.81 2.78 -5.10
N ASN A 29 -26.31 1.54 -5.19
CA ASN A 29 -27.36 1.14 -6.12
C ASN A 29 -28.65 0.65 -5.41
N SER A 30 -28.83 1.03 -4.15
CA SER A 30 -29.99 0.72 -3.32
C SER A 30 -30.84 1.97 -3.11
N PRO A 31 -32.05 1.84 -2.53
CA PRO A 31 -32.87 3.00 -2.12
C PRO A 31 -32.18 3.93 -1.12
N TRP A 32 -31.06 3.53 -0.54
CA TRP A 32 -30.23 4.32 0.38
C TRP A 32 -29.08 5.07 -0.30
N SER A 33 -29.03 5.09 -1.62
CA SER A 33 -27.97 5.69 -2.42
C SER A 33 -27.69 7.15 -2.00
N ASP A 34 -28.74 7.98 -1.94
CA ASP A 34 -28.62 9.38 -1.53
C ASP A 34 -28.04 9.52 -0.11
N SER A 35 -28.52 8.71 0.83
CA SER A 35 -28.01 8.73 2.21
C SER A 35 -26.55 8.29 2.28
N TYR A 36 -26.16 7.31 1.46
CA TYR A 36 -24.80 6.82 1.38
C TYR A 36 -23.84 7.89 0.86
N PHE A 37 -24.14 8.56 -0.24
CA PHE A 37 -23.29 9.63 -0.77
C PHE A 37 -23.26 10.84 0.16
N HIS A 38 -24.42 11.31 0.66
CA HIS A 38 -24.49 12.41 1.60
C HIS A 38 -23.73 12.17 2.90
N PHE A 39 -23.62 10.92 3.37
CA PHE A 39 -22.84 10.60 4.56
C PHE A 39 -21.39 11.04 4.44
N PHE A 40 -20.74 10.83 3.29
CA PHE A 40 -19.35 11.19 3.07
C PHE A 40 -19.12 12.68 2.79
N GLU A 41 -20.18 13.44 2.48
CA GLU A 41 -20.13 14.88 2.31
C GLU A 41 -20.17 15.66 3.63
N HIS A 42 -20.57 15.02 4.74
CA HIS A 42 -20.57 15.65 6.06
C HIS A 42 -19.20 16.19 6.40
N LYS A 43 -19.15 17.44 6.86
CA LYS A 43 -17.91 18.13 7.20
C LYS A 43 -17.57 17.99 8.67
N LEU A 44 -16.32 17.66 8.95
CA LEU A 44 -15.74 17.60 10.28
C LEU A 44 -14.56 18.56 10.38
N GLY A 45 -14.43 19.27 11.49
CA GLY A 45 -13.34 20.19 11.75
C GLY A 45 -13.48 20.85 13.11
N PHE A 46 -12.58 21.79 13.39
CA PHE A 46 -12.58 22.53 14.63
C PHE A 46 -13.03 23.97 14.38
N VAL A 47 -13.87 24.50 15.28
CA VAL A 47 -14.27 25.92 15.28
C VAL A 47 -13.58 26.62 16.44
N PHE A 48 -12.76 27.64 16.15
CA PHE A 48 -12.09 28.44 17.16
C PHE A 48 -12.27 29.92 16.86
N ASN A 49 -12.80 30.70 17.83
CA ASN A 49 -13.13 32.13 17.69
C ASN A 49 -14.06 32.46 16.52
N GLY A 50 -14.88 31.50 16.05
CA GLY A 50 -15.78 31.71 14.90
C GLY A 50 -15.15 31.31 13.55
N ASP A 51 -13.86 31.01 13.49
CA ASP A 51 -13.19 30.54 12.30
C ASP A 51 -13.15 29.01 12.25
N ASN A 52 -13.32 28.46 11.05
CA ASN A 52 -13.28 27.02 10.80
C ASN A 52 -11.83 26.60 10.50
N TYR A 53 -11.30 25.65 11.28
CA TYR A 53 -10.00 25.06 11.09
C TYR A 53 -10.13 23.58 10.72
N LEU A 54 -9.39 23.14 9.69
CA LEU A 54 -9.38 21.75 9.19
C LEU A 54 -10.82 21.24 8.93
N TYR A 55 -11.68 22.08 8.37
CA TYR A 55 -13.08 21.81 8.15
C TYR A 55 -13.33 21.20 6.77
N TYR A 56 -13.11 19.88 6.69
CA TYR A 56 -13.18 19.10 5.46
C TYR A 56 -14.28 18.05 5.51
N SER A 57 -14.73 17.57 4.33
CA SER A 57 -15.66 16.45 4.23
C SER A 57 -15.06 15.15 4.79
N LEU A 58 -15.91 14.21 5.21
CA LEU A 58 -15.47 12.86 5.58
C LEU A 58 -14.69 12.19 4.44
N HIS A 59 -15.13 12.39 3.20
CA HIS A 59 -14.43 11.89 2.02
C HIS A 59 -12.99 12.42 1.94
N HIS A 60 -12.79 13.72 2.20
CA HIS A 60 -11.46 14.33 2.23
C HIS A 60 -10.61 13.78 3.39
N TRP A 61 -11.19 13.62 4.60
CA TRP A 61 -10.48 13.03 5.73
C TRP A 61 -10.06 11.58 5.47
N ILE A 62 -10.88 10.81 4.76
CA ILE A 62 -10.55 9.44 4.38
C ILE A 62 -9.42 9.43 3.35
N ASN A 63 -9.51 10.27 2.31
CA ASN A 63 -8.53 10.29 1.22
C ASN A 63 -7.18 10.87 1.63
N ASP A 64 -7.14 11.92 2.45
CA ASP A 64 -5.88 12.55 2.87
C ASP A 64 -5.41 12.06 4.25
N GLY A 65 -6.32 11.84 5.19
CA GLY A 65 -5.97 11.40 6.53
C GLY A 65 -5.67 9.90 6.61
N LEU A 66 -6.65 9.04 6.27
CA LEU A 66 -6.46 7.60 6.37
C LEU A 66 -5.45 7.08 5.33
N MET A 67 -5.46 7.61 4.11
CA MET A 67 -4.48 7.23 3.09
C MET A 67 -3.07 7.70 3.45
N SER A 68 -2.90 8.79 4.21
CA SER A 68 -1.58 9.14 4.76
C SER A 68 -1.07 8.07 5.72
N MET A 69 -1.93 7.46 6.54
CA MET A 69 -1.53 6.34 7.40
C MET A 69 -1.13 5.09 6.58
N PHE A 70 -1.86 4.82 5.50
CA PHE A 70 -1.49 3.77 4.55
C PHE A 70 -0.10 4.04 3.95
N PHE A 71 0.11 5.23 3.39
CA PHE A 71 1.40 5.59 2.79
C PHE A 71 2.54 5.70 3.82
N PHE A 72 2.24 5.98 5.08
CA PHE A 72 3.22 5.88 6.15
C PHE A 72 3.72 4.45 6.32
N VAL A 73 2.83 3.45 6.33
CA VAL A 73 3.21 2.04 6.41
C VAL A 73 4.00 1.62 5.16
N VAL A 74 3.55 2.01 3.97
CA VAL A 74 4.29 1.79 2.71
C VAL A 74 5.69 2.40 2.80
N GLY A 75 5.84 3.60 3.36
CA GLY A 75 7.14 4.24 3.59
C GLY A 75 8.04 3.47 4.56
N LEU A 76 7.47 2.87 5.63
CA LEU A 76 8.20 2.00 6.55
C LEU A 76 8.67 0.71 5.85
N GLU A 77 7.78 0.06 5.09
CA GLU A 77 8.09 -1.13 4.29
C GLU A 77 9.20 -0.84 3.28
N LEU A 78 9.08 0.25 2.52
CA LEU A 78 10.11 0.70 1.59
C LEU A 78 11.46 0.87 2.28
N LYS A 79 11.50 1.57 3.41
CA LYS A 79 12.73 1.78 4.16
C LYS A 79 13.32 0.46 4.64
N ARG A 80 12.50 -0.47 5.12
CA ARG A 80 12.95 -1.81 5.51
C ARG A 80 13.55 -2.57 4.34
N GLU A 81 12.88 -2.56 3.20
CA GLU A 81 13.35 -3.24 1.98
C GLU A 81 14.68 -2.66 1.47
N PHE A 82 14.89 -1.35 1.57
CA PHE A 82 16.18 -0.72 1.20
C PHE A 82 17.33 -1.06 2.14
N ILE A 83 17.05 -1.27 3.45
CA ILE A 83 18.11 -1.51 4.44
C ILE A 83 18.51 -2.99 4.50
N GLY A 84 17.55 -3.90 4.50
CA GLY A 84 17.82 -5.32 4.73
C GLY A 84 16.88 -6.28 4.02
N GLY A 85 16.05 -5.78 3.09
CA GLY A 85 15.14 -6.60 2.29
C GLY A 85 15.64 -6.88 0.88
N GLU A 86 14.70 -7.21 0.00
CA GLU A 86 14.97 -7.55 -1.40
C GLU A 86 15.55 -6.37 -2.21
N LEU A 87 15.27 -5.12 -1.79
CA LEU A 87 15.80 -3.91 -2.43
C LEU A 87 17.23 -3.56 -1.98
N ALA A 88 17.80 -4.26 -1.00
CA ALA A 88 19.16 -4.01 -0.52
C ALA A 88 20.24 -4.51 -1.50
N ASP A 89 19.96 -5.59 -2.27
CA ASP A 89 20.88 -6.11 -3.28
C ASP A 89 20.49 -5.63 -4.68
N VAL A 90 21.24 -4.66 -5.20
CA VAL A 90 21.02 -4.04 -6.52
C VAL A 90 20.89 -5.08 -7.66
N ARG A 91 21.60 -6.22 -7.57
CA ARG A 91 21.57 -7.24 -8.64
C ARG A 91 20.22 -7.96 -8.71
N ASN A 92 19.59 -8.18 -7.57
CA ASN A 92 18.30 -8.86 -7.49
C ASN A 92 17.15 -7.89 -7.76
N THR A 93 17.34 -6.59 -7.52
CA THR A 93 16.33 -5.55 -7.64
C THR A 93 16.14 -4.97 -9.04
N ILE A 94 17.17 -5.07 -9.90
CA ILE A 94 17.09 -4.50 -11.27
C ILE A 94 15.87 -5.05 -12.03
N LEU A 95 15.57 -6.32 -11.89
CA LEU A 95 14.45 -6.95 -12.61
C LEU A 95 13.08 -6.46 -12.14
N PRO A 96 12.74 -6.49 -10.83
CA PRO A 96 11.48 -5.93 -10.34
C PRO A 96 11.36 -4.42 -10.58
N ILE A 97 12.43 -3.64 -10.37
CA ILE A 97 12.43 -2.20 -10.61
C ILE A 97 12.17 -1.88 -12.09
N GLY A 98 12.87 -2.55 -12.99
CA GLY A 98 12.64 -2.37 -14.42
C GLY A 98 11.22 -2.78 -14.84
N ALA A 99 10.71 -3.88 -14.26
CA ALA A 99 9.34 -4.33 -14.49
C ALA A 99 8.31 -3.30 -13.99
N ALA A 100 8.54 -2.69 -12.81
CA ALA A 100 7.69 -1.63 -12.28
C ALA A 100 7.73 -0.37 -13.16
N VAL A 101 8.92 0.12 -13.51
CA VAL A 101 9.07 1.32 -14.36
C VAL A 101 8.34 1.17 -15.70
N PHE A 102 8.53 0.05 -16.40
CA PHE A 102 7.81 -0.20 -17.65
C PHE A 102 6.34 -0.51 -17.40
N GLY A 103 6.01 -1.15 -16.28
CA GLY A 103 4.64 -1.37 -15.79
C GLY A 103 3.90 -0.07 -15.45
N MET A 104 4.59 1.05 -15.26
CA MET A 104 4.03 2.39 -15.11
C MET A 104 4.00 3.14 -16.45
N ILE A 105 5.10 3.15 -17.19
CA ILE A 105 5.24 3.93 -18.43
C ILE A 105 4.28 3.43 -19.52
N VAL A 106 4.20 2.12 -19.75
CA VAL A 106 3.38 1.58 -20.84
C VAL A 106 1.89 1.85 -20.63
N PRO A 107 1.28 1.60 -19.45
CA PRO A 107 -0.09 2.00 -19.17
C PRO A 107 -0.34 3.50 -19.35
N ALA A 108 0.57 4.34 -18.85
CA ALA A 108 0.48 5.80 -18.97
C ALA A 108 0.45 6.24 -20.44
N LEU A 109 1.32 5.66 -21.27
CA LEU A 109 1.37 5.95 -22.72
C LEU A 109 0.09 5.50 -23.42
N ILE A 110 -0.47 4.32 -23.09
CA ILE A 110 -1.73 3.86 -23.65
C ILE A 110 -2.86 4.81 -23.28
N TYR A 111 -2.97 5.18 -22.00
CA TYR A 111 -3.96 6.15 -21.57
C TYR A 111 -3.82 7.48 -22.30
N PHE A 112 -2.60 8.05 -22.32
CA PHE A 112 -2.32 9.32 -22.94
C PHE A 112 -2.60 9.31 -24.44
N SER A 113 -2.37 8.19 -25.15
CA SER A 113 -2.65 8.07 -26.59
C SER A 113 -4.16 8.21 -26.93
N LEU A 114 -5.03 7.88 -25.97
CA LEU A 114 -6.50 7.98 -26.13
C LEU A 114 -7.06 9.31 -25.60
N ASN A 115 -6.34 9.95 -24.68
CA ASN A 115 -6.82 11.12 -23.94
C ASN A 115 -5.88 12.35 -24.09
N ALA A 116 -5.08 12.40 -25.15
CA ALA A 116 -4.17 13.54 -25.37
C ALA A 116 -4.93 14.82 -25.72
N GLY A 117 -4.54 15.93 -25.08
CA GLY A 117 -4.94 17.29 -25.50
C GLY A 117 -6.26 17.80 -24.94
N GLY A 118 -6.79 17.21 -23.85
CA GLY A 118 -8.02 17.68 -23.16
C GLY A 118 -7.91 17.60 -21.63
N ASP A 119 -8.99 17.96 -20.95
CA ASP A 119 -9.12 17.91 -19.47
C ASP A 119 -8.96 16.49 -18.95
N THR A 120 -9.20 15.48 -19.79
CA THR A 120 -9.02 14.06 -19.48
C THR A 120 -7.56 13.62 -19.45
N ALA A 121 -6.63 14.45 -19.99
CA ALA A 121 -5.21 14.09 -20.06
C ALA A 121 -4.60 13.87 -18.67
N SER A 122 -5.08 14.59 -17.62
CA SER A 122 -4.60 14.48 -16.24
C SER A 122 -4.71 13.06 -15.66
N GLY A 123 -5.61 12.20 -16.19
CA GLY A 123 -5.81 10.84 -15.72
C GLY A 123 -4.72 9.82 -16.08
N TRP A 124 -3.62 10.22 -16.73
CA TRP A 124 -2.56 9.31 -17.19
C TRP A 124 -1.89 8.51 -16.08
N GLY A 125 -1.88 9.01 -14.85
CA GLY A 125 -1.35 8.31 -13.69
C GLY A 125 -2.25 7.19 -13.14
N ILE A 126 -3.55 7.20 -13.48
CA ILE A 126 -4.53 6.25 -12.92
C ILE A 126 -4.17 4.78 -13.23
N PRO A 127 -3.84 4.40 -14.48
CA PRO A 127 -3.55 3.00 -14.80
C PRO A 127 -2.14 2.54 -14.41
N MET A 128 -1.36 3.35 -13.72
CA MET A 128 0.00 2.98 -13.32
C MET A 128 0.04 2.14 -12.05
N ALA A 129 -0.89 2.34 -11.12
CA ALA A 129 -0.84 1.76 -9.78
C ALA A 129 -1.32 0.31 -9.75
N THR A 130 -0.74 -0.47 -8.83
CA THR A 130 -1.15 -1.84 -8.50
C THR A 130 -1.74 -1.87 -7.08
N ASP A 131 -2.85 -2.54 -6.90
CA ASP A 131 -3.39 -2.85 -5.57
C ASP A 131 -2.68 -4.09 -5.00
N ILE A 132 -1.70 -3.87 -4.11
CA ILE A 132 -0.93 -4.95 -3.47
C ILE A 132 -1.84 -5.89 -2.72
N ALA A 133 -2.82 -5.37 -1.96
CA ALA A 133 -3.67 -6.17 -1.08
C ALA A 133 -4.47 -7.21 -1.87
N PHE A 134 -5.10 -6.80 -2.98
CA PHE A 134 -5.83 -7.73 -3.85
C PHE A 134 -4.93 -8.66 -4.64
N SER A 135 -3.85 -8.13 -5.22
CA SER A 135 -2.94 -8.92 -6.04
C SER A 135 -2.30 -10.05 -5.24
N LEU A 136 -1.83 -9.76 -4.01
CA LEU A 136 -1.29 -10.77 -3.11
C LEU A 136 -2.37 -11.69 -2.56
N ALA A 137 -3.57 -11.19 -2.22
CA ALA A 137 -4.65 -12.04 -1.74
C ALA A 137 -4.99 -13.15 -2.76
N ILE A 138 -5.10 -12.82 -4.06
CA ILE A 138 -5.32 -13.80 -5.13
C ILE A 138 -4.13 -14.77 -5.24
N LEU A 139 -2.91 -14.26 -5.14
CA LEU A 139 -1.71 -15.09 -5.19
C LEU A 139 -1.65 -16.08 -4.02
N TYR A 140 -2.06 -15.67 -2.81
CA TYR A 140 -2.12 -16.53 -1.63
C TYR A 140 -3.26 -17.56 -1.69
N VAL A 141 -4.37 -17.27 -2.40
CA VAL A 141 -5.43 -18.25 -2.68
C VAL A 141 -4.92 -19.42 -3.52
N LEU A 142 -3.94 -19.20 -4.40
CA LEU A 142 -3.25 -20.27 -5.15
C LEU A 142 -2.34 -21.14 -4.26
N GLY A 143 -2.04 -20.68 -3.05
CA GLY A 143 -1.40 -21.45 -1.97
C GLY A 143 0.10 -21.71 -2.18
N SER A 144 0.55 -22.87 -1.64
CA SER A 144 1.98 -23.28 -1.67
C SER A 144 2.48 -23.70 -3.06
N ARG A 145 1.58 -23.82 -4.03
CA ARG A 145 1.94 -24.19 -5.42
C ARG A 145 2.70 -23.06 -6.14
N VAL A 146 2.49 -21.80 -5.72
CA VAL A 146 3.21 -20.65 -6.31
C VAL A 146 4.61 -20.58 -5.74
N PRO A 147 5.67 -20.63 -6.60
CA PRO A 147 7.05 -20.48 -6.16
C PRO A 147 7.29 -19.18 -5.37
N LEU A 148 8.15 -19.25 -4.35
CA LEU A 148 8.47 -18.09 -3.51
C LEU A 148 9.02 -16.92 -4.34
N SER A 149 9.84 -17.19 -5.36
CA SER A 149 10.40 -16.16 -6.24
C SER A 149 9.33 -15.37 -7.01
N ILE A 150 8.19 -15.97 -7.34
CA ILE A 150 7.06 -15.26 -7.97
C ILE A 150 6.37 -14.34 -6.97
N LYS A 151 6.20 -14.80 -5.72
CA LYS A 151 5.62 -13.98 -4.64
C LYS A 151 6.52 -12.77 -4.36
N VAL A 152 7.81 -13.01 -4.16
CA VAL A 152 8.81 -11.95 -3.95
C VAL A 152 8.82 -10.97 -5.12
N PHE A 153 8.85 -11.46 -6.36
CA PHE A 153 8.83 -10.59 -7.53
C PHE A 153 7.59 -9.68 -7.58
N LEU A 154 6.38 -10.23 -7.36
CA LEU A 154 5.15 -9.43 -7.37
C LEU A 154 5.13 -8.43 -6.21
N THR A 155 5.55 -8.84 -5.00
CA THR A 155 5.62 -7.95 -3.84
C THR A 155 6.59 -6.79 -4.08
N THR A 156 7.82 -7.09 -4.52
CA THR A 156 8.83 -6.06 -4.81
C THR A 156 8.39 -5.13 -5.94
N LEU A 157 7.78 -5.69 -7.00
CA LEU A 157 7.22 -4.90 -8.10
C LEU A 157 6.17 -3.92 -7.59
N ALA A 158 5.21 -4.40 -6.79
CA ALA A 158 4.13 -3.59 -6.28
C ALA A 158 4.62 -2.49 -5.29
N ILE A 159 5.60 -2.80 -4.44
CA ILE A 159 6.25 -1.81 -3.57
C ILE A 159 6.92 -0.70 -4.40
N VAL A 160 7.60 -1.04 -5.49
CA VAL A 160 8.22 -0.05 -6.39
C VAL A 160 7.18 0.75 -7.17
N ASP A 161 6.07 0.10 -7.57
CA ASP A 161 4.93 0.78 -8.19
C ASP A 161 4.32 1.84 -7.25
N ASP A 162 4.14 1.51 -5.97
CA ASP A 162 3.60 2.45 -4.98
C ASP A 162 4.53 3.64 -4.76
N LEU A 163 5.86 3.40 -4.72
CA LEU A 163 6.84 4.49 -4.69
C LEU A 163 6.73 5.37 -5.93
N GLY A 164 6.60 4.75 -7.11
CA GLY A 164 6.40 5.47 -8.36
C GLY A 164 5.12 6.29 -8.37
N ALA A 165 4.02 5.74 -7.86
CA ALA A 165 2.75 6.44 -7.71
C ALA A 165 2.89 7.67 -6.79
N VAL A 166 3.55 7.53 -5.63
CA VAL A 166 3.83 8.65 -4.72
C VAL A 166 4.64 9.75 -5.40
N LEU A 167 5.67 9.39 -6.18
CA LEU A 167 6.47 10.36 -6.94
C LEU A 167 5.65 11.08 -8.00
N VAL A 168 4.79 10.35 -8.72
CA VAL A 168 3.90 10.93 -9.72
C VAL A 168 2.90 11.89 -9.09
N ILE A 169 2.29 11.50 -7.96
CA ILE A 169 1.38 12.36 -7.20
C ILE A 169 2.11 13.63 -6.76
N ALA A 170 3.33 13.50 -6.23
CA ALA A 170 4.13 14.62 -5.76
C ALA A 170 4.45 15.64 -6.86
N LEU A 171 4.77 15.16 -8.07
CA LEU A 171 5.28 16.00 -9.15
C LEU A 171 4.18 16.56 -10.06
N PHE A 172 3.07 15.82 -10.24
CA PHE A 172 2.09 16.13 -11.28
C PHE A 172 0.70 16.49 -10.77
N TYR A 173 0.34 16.08 -9.54
CA TYR A 173 -0.99 16.31 -8.96
C TYR A 173 -0.99 17.35 -7.84
N THR A 174 0.11 18.06 -7.66
CA THR A 174 0.23 19.15 -6.67
C THR A 174 -0.46 20.40 -7.19
N SER A 175 -1.29 21.03 -6.36
CA SER A 175 -2.00 22.28 -6.63
C SER A 175 -1.13 23.51 -6.29
N GLU A 176 -1.74 24.63 -5.93
CA GLU A 176 -1.01 25.85 -5.54
C GLU A 176 -0.08 25.61 -4.35
N ILE A 177 1.20 25.91 -4.53
CA ILE A 177 2.26 25.60 -3.56
C ILE A 177 2.50 26.76 -2.60
N SER A 178 2.31 26.54 -1.30
CA SER A 178 2.77 27.43 -0.22
C SER A 178 4.18 27.07 0.23
N PHE A 179 5.18 27.80 -0.25
CA PHE A 179 6.58 27.57 0.14
C PHE A 179 6.83 27.76 1.65
N ALA A 180 6.06 28.64 2.32
CA ALA A 180 6.16 28.84 3.76
C ALA A 180 5.77 27.58 4.54
N SER A 181 4.65 26.95 4.16
CA SER A 181 4.18 25.71 4.80
C SER A 181 5.12 24.54 4.53
N ILE A 182 5.68 24.46 3.31
CA ILE A 182 6.70 23.45 2.99
C ILE A 182 7.94 23.64 3.87
N ALA A 183 8.43 24.88 4.02
CA ALA A 183 9.60 25.18 4.85
C ALA A 183 9.39 24.74 6.30
N VAL A 184 8.19 24.96 6.85
CA VAL A 184 7.81 24.46 8.19
C VAL A 184 7.86 22.93 8.24
N GLY A 185 7.29 22.25 7.26
CA GLY A 185 7.33 20.78 7.18
C GLY A 185 8.76 20.22 7.08
N VAL A 186 9.63 20.88 6.29
CA VAL A 186 11.05 20.52 6.17
C VAL A 186 11.78 20.72 7.51
N VAL A 187 11.50 21.78 8.27
CA VAL A 187 12.08 21.98 9.61
C VAL A 187 11.72 20.83 10.54
N PHE A 188 10.46 20.37 10.54
CA PHE A 188 10.05 19.19 11.33
C PHE A 188 10.73 17.91 10.86
N LEU A 189 10.86 17.69 9.54
CA LEU A 189 11.61 16.55 8.99
C LEU A 189 13.08 16.57 9.41
N LEU A 190 13.73 17.74 9.37
CA LEU A 190 15.10 17.90 9.83
C LEU A 190 15.22 17.63 11.33
N ALA A 191 14.27 18.10 12.14
CA ALA A 191 14.23 17.80 13.58
C ALA A 191 14.12 16.29 13.84
N MET A 192 13.24 15.58 13.10
CA MET A 192 13.13 14.12 13.17
C MET A 192 14.42 13.43 12.72
N PHE A 193 15.06 13.90 11.65
CA PHE A 193 16.31 13.34 11.16
C PHE A 193 17.45 13.52 12.18
N ILE A 194 17.59 14.71 12.76
CA ILE A 194 18.58 14.99 13.79
C ILE A 194 18.33 14.13 15.04
N ALA A 195 17.08 14.02 15.49
CA ALA A 195 16.70 13.16 16.61
C ALA A 195 17.06 11.69 16.35
N ASN A 196 16.85 11.20 15.12
CA ASN A 196 17.24 9.85 14.71
C ASN A 196 18.77 9.67 14.82
N LYS A 197 19.55 10.61 14.32
CA LYS A 197 21.03 10.59 14.43
C LYS A 197 21.52 10.68 15.86
N LEU A 198 20.80 11.39 16.75
CA LEU A 198 21.09 11.47 18.18
C LEU A 198 20.64 10.22 18.96
N GLY A 199 20.05 9.23 18.28
CA GLY A 199 19.65 7.96 18.90
C GLY A 199 18.31 8.00 19.65
N VAL A 200 17.45 8.99 19.39
CA VAL A 200 16.10 9.03 19.95
C VAL A 200 15.26 7.92 19.28
N LYS A 201 14.84 6.91 20.08
CA LYS A 201 14.07 5.74 19.60
C LYS A 201 12.64 5.72 20.13
N ASN A 202 12.13 6.86 20.59
CA ASN A 202 10.77 6.99 21.08
C ASN A 202 9.81 7.20 19.90
N VAL A 203 8.96 6.21 19.64
CA VAL A 203 7.96 6.22 18.55
C VAL A 203 6.96 7.36 18.71
N ILE A 204 6.54 7.68 19.95
CA ILE A 204 5.56 8.75 20.22
C ILE A 204 6.14 10.12 19.80
N PHE A 205 7.42 10.35 20.05
CA PHE A 205 8.10 11.56 19.61
C PHE A 205 7.99 11.77 18.10
N TYR A 206 8.28 10.71 17.33
CA TYR A 206 8.15 10.74 15.86
C TYR A 206 6.70 10.88 15.41
N GLY A 207 5.74 10.24 16.11
CA GLY A 207 4.33 10.38 15.84
C GLY A 207 3.84 11.82 16.00
N VAL A 208 4.20 12.48 17.09
CA VAL A 208 3.83 13.88 17.37
C VAL A 208 4.42 14.82 16.33
N LEU A 209 5.71 14.71 16.01
CA LEU A 209 6.35 15.55 15.00
C LEU A 209 5.88 15.23 13.58
N GLY A 210 5.69 13.95 13.27
CA GLY A 210 5.22 13.51 11.95
C GLY A 210 3.79 13.97 11.66
N ILE A 211 2.87 13.77 12.58
CA ILE A 211 1.46 14.16 12.40
C ILE A 211 1.28 15.65 12.70
N GLY A 212 1.66 16.11 13.89
CA GLY A 212 1.44 17.47 14.34
C GLY A 212 2.31 18.52 13.63
N GLY A 213 3.46 18.12 13.08
CA GLY A 213 4.36 18.99 12.35
C GLY A 213 4.33 18.77 10.85
N VAL A 214 4.89 17.65 10.38
CA VAL A 214 5.11 17.40 8.95
C VAL A 214 3.77 17.28 8.20
N TRP A 215 2.88 16.42 8.64
CA TRP A 215 1.62 16.15 7.95
C TRP A 215 0.71 17.38 7.86
N ILE A 216 0.53 18.11 8.97
CA ILE A 216 -0.29 19.34 8.98
C ILE A 216 0.33 20.42 8.08
N ALA A 217 1.66 20.60 8.14
CA ALA A 217 2.35 21.58 7.30
C ALA A 217 2.19 21.27 5.81
N PHE A 218 2.29 20.00 5.41
CA PHE A 218 2.08 19.59 4.03
C PHE A 218 0.60 19.71 3.60
N LEU A 219 -0.34 19.34 4.46
CA LEU A 219 -1.77 19.53 4.20
C LEU A 219 -2.11 20.99 3.91
N MET A 220 -1.44 21.94 4.60
CA MET A 220 -1.61 23.39 4.39
C MET A 220 -0.75 23.95 3.25
N SER A 221 0.11 23.15 2.64
CA SER A 221 1.04 23.58 1.61
C SER A 221 0.52 23.44 0.17
N GLY A 222 -0.60 22.74 -0.03
CA GLY A 222 -1.10 22.35 -1.35
C GLY A 222 -0.43 21.10 -1.93
N ILE A 223 0.61 20.57 -1.28
CA ILE A 223 1.17 19.25 -1.60
C ILE A 223 0.35 18.18 -0.87
N HIS A 224 0.09 17.06 -1.55
CA HIS A 224 -0.67 15.96 -0.94
C HIS A 224 -0.05 15.48 0.37
N ALA A 225 -0.85 15.42 1.42
CA ALA A 225 -0.43 15.05 2.77
C ALA A 225 0.12 13.61 2.86
N THR A 226 -0.22 12.76 1.92
CA THR A 226 0.30 11.39 1.78
C THR A 226 1.82 11.34 1.56
N ILE A 227 2.38 12.34 0.88
CA ILE A 227 3.83 12.48 0.66
C ILE A 227 4.54 12.75 1.99
N ALA A 228 3.96 13.62 2.82
CA ALA A 228 4.48 13.90 4.15
C ALA A 228 4.61 12.63 4.99
N ALA A 229 3.63 11.74 4.88
CA ALA A 229 3.62 10.47 5.60
C ALA A 229 4.77 9.55 5.18
N VAL A 230 5.05 9.43 3.87
CA VAL A 230 6.20 8.67 3.36
C VAL A 230 7.52 9.28 3.84
N LEU A 231 7.67 10.60 3.73
CA LEU A 231 8.89 11.29 4.19
C LEU A 231 9.09 11.11 5.71
N ALA A 232 8.03 11.22 6.51
CA ALA A 232 8.08 10.99 7.95
C ALA A 232 8.48 9.55 8.28
N ALA A 233 7.98 8.55 7.54
CA ALA A 233 8.35 7.15 7.69
C ALA A 233 9.86 6.92 7.47
N PHE A 234 10.44 7.59 6.48
CA PHE A 234 11.89 7.53 6.24
C PHE A 234 12.72 8.13 7.38
N MET A 235 12.15 8.98 8.24
CA MET A 235 12.83 9.52 9.42
C MET A 235 12.82 8.56 10.62
N ILE A 236 11.97 7.54 10.65
CA ILE A 236 11.87 6.58 11.75
C ILE A 236 13.16 5.75 11.88
N PRO A 237 13.72 5.57 13.11
CA PRO A 237 14.94 4.77 13.30
C PRO A 237 14.78 3.30 12.92
N ALA A 238 15.75 2.77 12.16
CA ALA A 238 15.80 1.38 11.75
C ALA A 238 16.71 0.51 12.63
N ASP A 239 17.44 1.13 13.55
CA ASP A 239 18.36 0.44 14.46
C ASP A 239 17.66 0.07 15.77
N ALA A 240 17.86 -1.15 16.25
CA ALA A 240 17.38 -1.59 17.56
C ALA A 240 18.12 -0.85 18.71
N ARG A 241 17.51 -0.79 19.89
CA ARG A 241 18.15 -0.22 21.09
C ARG A 241 19.27 -1.12 21.59
N ILE A 242 19.06 -2.43 21.51
CA ILE A 242 20.05 -3.44 21.90
C ILE A 242 20.35 -4.32 20.70
N SER A 243 21.63 -4.68 20.54
CA SER A 243 22.05 -5.55 19.46
C SER A 243 21.68 -7.01 19.73
N GLU A 244 21.59 -7.81 18.68
CA GLU A 244 21.25 -9.23 18.76
C GLU A 244 22.12 -10.02 19.78
N PRO A 245 23.47 -9.89 19.80
CA PRO A 245 24.28 -10.61 20.79
C PRO A 245 23.97 -10.20 22.24
N VAL A 246 23.68 -8.92 22.47
CA VAL A 246 23.32 -8.40 23.81
C VAL A 246 21.96 -8.93 24.23
N TYR A 247 20.99 -8.97 23.30
CA TYR A 247 19.67 -9.55 23.56
C TYR A 247 19.77 -11.03 23.92
N LEU A 248 20.53 -11.83 23.15
CA LEU A 248 20.73 -13.25 23.42
C LEU A 248 21.33 -13.49 24.80
N ALA A 249 22.36 -12.71 25.20
CA ALA A 249 22.98 -12.83 26.49
C ALA A 249 22.00 -12.49 27.64
N ARG A 250 21.24 -11.41 27.51
CA ARG A 250 20.23 -11.01 28.51
C ARG A 250 19.07 -11.99 28.61
N ALA A 251 18.52 -12.43 27.47
CA ALA A 251 17.43 -13.39 27.43
C ALA A 251 17.83 -14.72 28.09
N SER A 252 19.03 -15.24 27.77
CA SER A 252 19.55 -16.48 28.38
C SER A 252 19.70 -16.32 29.92
N LYS A 253 20.18 -15.17 30.37
CA LYS A 253 20.29 -14.90 31.80
C LYS A 253 18.91 -14.87 32.49
N LEU A 254 17.94 -14.15 31.91
CA LEU A 254 16.57 -14.04 32.44
C LEU A 254 15.85 -15.40 32.45
N ILE A 255 16.04 -16.23 31.41
CA ILE A 255 15.50 -17.59 31.38
C ILE A 255 16.07 -18.45 32.52
N ASN A 256 17.37 -18.36 32.79
CA ASN A 256 17.99 -19.08 33.90
C ASN A 256 17.47 -18.59 35.26
N GLN A 257 17.35 -17.27 35.45
CA GLN A 257 16.75 -16.68 36.66
C GLN A 257 15.31 -17.16 36.86
N PHE A 258 14.50 -17.21 35.80
CA PHE A 258 13.14 -17.72 35.87
C PHE A 258 13.07 -19.20 36.25
N ARG A 259 14.05 -20.01 35.80
CA ARG A 259 14.16 -21.43 36.16
C ARG A 259 14.57 -21.63 37.62
N GLU A 260 15.39 -20.73 38.17
CA GLU A 260 15.85 -20.78 39.56
C GLU A 260 14.81 -20.21 40.54
N ALA A 261 13.91 -19.33 40.07
CA ALA A 261 12.81 -18.82 40.87
C ALA A 261 11.88 -19.95 41.25
N LYS A 262 11.62 -20.08 42.58
CA LYS A 262 10.82 -21.18 43.14
C LYS A 262 9.40 -21.16 42.59
N PRO A 263 8.94 -22.23 41.92
CA PRO A 263 7.54 -22.32 41.51
C PRO A 263 6.64 -22.43 42.74
N ASN A 264 5.47 -21.78 42.69
CA ASN A 264 4.41 -22.00 43.71
C ASN A 264 3.39 -23.02 43.17
N ASP A 265 2.64 -23.63 44.05
CA ASP A 265 1.61 -24.64 43.71
C ASP A 265 0.25 -23.99 43.33
N VAL A 266 0.21 -22.69 43.09
CA VAL A 266 -0.98 -21.93 42.72
C VAL A 266 -0.89 -21.47 41.23
N SER A 267 -2.02 -21.15 40.65
CA SER A 267 -2.10 -20.75 39.24
C SER A 267 -1.57 -19.33 38.93
N THR A 268 -1.17 -18.58 39.95
CA THR A 268 -0.56 -17.25 39.82
C THR A 268 0.96 -17.34 39.99
N LEU A 269 1.67 -16.52 39.25
CA LEU A 269 3.14 -16.40 39.37
C LEU A 269 3.53 -15.58 40.59
N GLU A 270 4.69 -15.91 41.18
CA GLU A 270 5.32 -15.10 42.21
C GLU A 270 5.78 -13.76 41.67
N HIS A 271 5.91 -12.74 42.53
CA HIS A 271 6.30 -11.38 42.14
C HIS A 271 7.63 -11.36 41.38
N GLU A 272 8.60 -12.16 41.84
CA GLU A 272 9.90 -12.30 41.18
C GLU A 272 9.78 -12.86 39.75
N GLN A 273 8.92 -13.85 39.54
CA GLN A 273 8.68 -14.43 38.22
C GLN A 273 8.03 -13.42 37.27
N VAL A 274 7.07 -12.62 37.76
CA VAL A 274 6.43 -11.55 37.00
C VAL A 274 7.44 -10.50 36.58
N GLU A 275 8.32 -10.08 37.52
CA GLU A 275 9.37 -9.07 37.24
C GLU A 275 10.35 -9.57 36.17
N ILE A 276 10.74 -10.85 36.22
CA ILE A 276 11.60 -11.44 35.18
C ILE A 276 10.92 -11.42 33.81
N ILE A 277 9.62 -11.77 33.75
CA ILE A 277 8.85 -11.73 32.50
C ILE A 277 8.76 -10.29 31.97
N ASP A 278 8.49 -9.31 32.82
CA ASP A 278 8.40 -7.91 32.43
C ASP A 278 9.74 -7.40 31.86
N ARG A 279 10.87 -7.79 32.46
CA ARG A 279 12.20 -7.50 31.94
C ARG A 279 12.44 -8.17 30.59
N MET A 280 12.02 -9.45 30.42
CA MET A 280 12.13 -10.14 29.13
C MET A 280 11.30 -9.44 28.06
N MET A 281 10.07 -9.01 28.35
CA MET A 281 9.23 -8.24 27.44
C MET A 281 9.85 -6.91 27.06
N SER A 282 10.45 -6.19 28.02
CA SER A 282 11.14 -4.93 27.79
C SER A 282 12.36 -5.11 26.89
N ASP A 283 13.23 -6.08 27.19
CA ASP A 283 14.42 -6.38 26.38
C ASP A 283 14.04 -6.85 24.97
N SER A 284 12.98 -7.66 24.84
CA SER A 284 12.45 -8.07 23.55
C SER A 284 11.93 -6.90 22.71
N ARG A 285 11.25 -5.95 23.37
CA ARG A 285 10.79 -4.72 22.71
C ARG A 285 11.95 -3.85 22.23
N ASP A 286 13.02 -3.75 23.03
CA ASP A 286 14.20 -2.96 22.72
C ASP A 286 15.11 -3.62 21.65
N ALA A 287 15.01 -4.94 21.48
CA ALA A 287 15.68 -5.69 20.42
C ALA A 287 15.03 -5.50 19.04
N ILE A 288 13.74 -5.10 18.98
CA ILE A 288 13.03 -4.85 17.72
C ILE A 288 13.21 -3.37 17.34
N PRO A 289 13.73 -3.07 16.13
CA PRO A 289 13.82 -1.68 15.64
C PRO A 289 12.47 -0.95 15.67
N PRO A 290 12.43 0.35 15.99
CA PRO A 290 11.21 1.15 15.97
C PRO A 290 10.44 1.06 14.64
N LEU A 291 11.17 1.06 13.53
CA LEU A 291 10.64 0.89 12.18
C LEU A 291 9.80 -0.39 12.04
N GLN A 292 10.38 -1.55 12.34
CA GLN A 292 9.70 -2.85 12.23
C GLN A 292 8.54 -2.99 13.22
N ARG A 293 8.68 -2.43 14.42
CA ARG A 293 7.63 -2.44 15.44
C ARG A 293 6.42 -1.63 14.99
N LEU A 294 6.63 -0.44 14.39
CA LEU A 294 5.54 0.37 13.83
C LEU A 294 4.87 -0.33 12.65
N GLU A 295 5.65 -0.80 11.69
CA GLU A 295 5.17 -1.54 10.54
C GLU A 295 4.26 -2.69 10.97
N HIS A 296 4.76 -3.57 11.85
CA HIS A 296 4.01 -4.72 12.33
C HIS A 296 2.73 -4.35 13.10
N SER A 297 2.77 -3.28 13.91
CA SER A 297 1.60 -2.84 14.69
C SER A 297 0.54 -2.13 13.85
N MET A 298 0.95 -1.43 12.79
CA MET A 298 0.04 -0.66 11.92
C MET A 298 -0.53 -1.49 10.76
N HIS A 299 0.16 -2.55 10.34
CA HIS A 299 -0.29 -3.38 9.22
C HIS A 299 -1.73 -3.94 9.40
N PRO A 300 -2.16 -4.48 10.56
CA PRO A 300 -3.54 -4.89 10.78
C PRO A 300 -4.53 -3.71 10.70
N LEU A 301 -4.15 -2.54 11.22
CA LEU A 301 -4.99 -1.33 11.16
C LEU A 301 -5.22 -0.91 9.71
N VAL A 302 -4.16 -0.91 8.91
CA VAL A 302 -4.26 -0.60 7.46
C VAL A 302 -5.14 -1.61 6.75
N SER A 303 -4.88 -2.89 6.90
CA SER A 303 -5.55 -3.94 6.13
C SER A 303 -7.01 -4.15 6.52
N PHE A 304 -7.37 -3.97 7.80
CA PHE A 304 -8.72 -4.30 8.31
C PHE A 304 -9.59 -3.08 8.63
N VAL A 305 -9.02 -1.88 8.67
CA VAL A 305 -9.77 -0.65 8.99
C VAL A 305 -9.61 0.39 7.89
N ILE A 306 -8.38 0.81 7.59
CA ILE A 306 -8.14 1.94 6.68
C ILE A 306 -8.57 1.60 5.26
N MET A 307 -8.06 0.51 4.70
CA MET A 307 -8.39 0.11 3.33
C MET A 307 -9.87 -0.22 3.13
N PRO A 308 -10.56 -0.95 4.05
CA PRO A 308 -12.00 -1.15 3.99
C PRO A 308 -12.82 0.14 4.04
N ILE A 309 -12.46 1.09 4.92
CA ILE A 309 -13.15 2.40 5.01
C ILE A 309 -12.92 3.21 3.73
N PHE A 310 -11.67 3.22 3.22
CA PHE A 310 -11.34 3.87 1.96
C PHE A 310 -12.16 3.28 0.80
N ALA A 311 -12.27 1.96 0.72
CA ALA A 311 -13.07 1.29 -0.30
C ALA A 311 -14.56 1.61 -0.17
N LEU A 312 -15.10 1.63 1.06
CA LEU A 312 -16.48 2.04 1.31
C LEU A 312 -16.76 3.48 0.84
N ALA A 313 -15.81 4.40 1.01
CA ALA A 313 -16.00 5.79 0.60
C ALA A 313 -15.83 6.03 -0.90
N ASN A 314 -14.98 5.22 -1.58
CA ASN A 314 -14.56 5.50 -2.95
C ASN A 314 -15.08 4.51 -4.00
N ALA A 315 -15.44 3.27 -3.61
CA ALA A 315 -15.86 2.23 -4.55
C ALA A 315 -17.35 2.32 -4.94
N GLY A 316 -18.13 3.15 -4.27
CA GLY A 316 -19.54 3.37 -4.64
C GLY A 316 -19.67 4.02 -6.00
N ILE A 317 -20.33 3.33 -6.93
CA ILE A 317 -20.70 3.84 -8.26
C ILE A 317 -22.18 3.55 -8.46
N SER A 318 -22.96 4.59 -8.80
CA SER A 318 -24.32 4.40 -9.27
C SER A 318 -24.27 3.94 -10.73
N PHE A 319 -24.96 2.85 -11.03
CA PHE A 319 -25.12 2.36 -12.41
C PHE A 319 -26.34 2.95 -13.10
N GLU A 320 -27.11 3.81 -12.42
CA GLU A 320 -28.30 4.44 -12.96
C GLU A 320 -27.94 5.31 -14.17
N GLY A 321 -28.57 5.07 -15.30
CA GLY A 321 -28.31 5.82 -16.54
C GLY A 321 -27.01 5.47 -17.28
N ILE A 322 -26.20 4.51 -16.81
CA ILE A 322 -24.97 4.09 -17.46
C ILE A 322 -25.28 2.92 -18.43
N SER A 323 -25.09 3.14 -19.74
CA SER A 323 -25.13 2.06 -20.72
C SER A 323 -23.73 1.53 -21.00
N PHE A 324 -23.61 0.24 -21.31
CA PHE A 324 -22.33 -0.38 -21.67
C PHE A 324 -21.70 0.30 -22.88
N ASP A 325 -22.51 0.67 -23.86
CA ASP A 325 -22.05 1.36 -25.08
C ASP A 325 -21.47 2.75 -24.76
N ALA A 326 -22.06 3.47 -23.79
CA ALA A 326 -21.52 4.76 -23.34
C ALA A 326 -20.17 4.62 -22.63
N VAL A 327 -19.97 3.55 -21.87
CA VAL A 327 -18.68 3.26 -21.23
C VAL A 327 -17.62 2.92 -22.26
N MET A 328 -17.95 2.09 -23.26
CA MET A 328 -17.03 1.70 -24.34
C MET A 328 -16.74 2.83 -25.33
N ALA A 329 -17.64 3.80 -25.48
CA ALA A 329 -17.39 5.00 -26.28
C ALA A 329 -16.56 6.06 -25.54
N ASN A 330 -16.27 5.87 -24.27
CA ASN A 330 -15.62 6.87 -23.44
C ASN A 330 -14.11 6.64 -23.36
N ASN A 331 -13.34 7.64 -23.77
CA ASN A 331 -11.89 7.56 -23.82
C ASN A 331 -11.24 7.42 -22.43
N VAL A 332 -11.81 7.98 -21.36
CA VAL A 332 -11.28 7.85 -20.00
C VAL A 332 -11.41 6.42 -19.51
N ALA A 333 -12.63 5.86 -19.58
CA ALA A 333 -12.88 4.48 -19.15
C ALA A 333 -12.03 3.48 -19.94
N LEU A 334 -11.99 3.63 -21.28
CA LEU A 334 -11.17 2.78 -22.15
C LEU A 334 -9.68 2.94 -21.88
N GLY A 335 -9.21 4.17 -21.72
CA GLY A 335 -7.80 4.46 -21.46
C GLY A 335 -7.31 3.84 -20.16
N VAL A 336 -8.11 3.92 -19.09
CA VAL A 336 -7.81 3.29 -17.81
C VAL A 336 -7.87 1.76 -17.94
N MET A 337 -8.93 1.22 -18.55
CA MET A 337 -9.11 -0.22 -18.70
C MET A 337 -8.00 -0.86 -19.54
N LEU A 338 -7.69 -0.30 -20.72
CA LEU A 338 -6.64 -0.81 -21.59
C LEU A 338 -5.24 -0.59 -21.00
N GLY A 339 -5.02 0.55 -20.34
CA GLY A 339 -3.77 0.83 -19.63
C GLY A 339 -3.48 -0.22 -18.57
N LEU A 340 -4.44 -0.52 -17.70
CA LEU A 340 -4.30 -1.55 -16.68
C LEU A 340 -4.24 -2.96 -17.28
N LEU A 341 -5.24 -3.35 -18.08
CA LEU A 341 -5.42 -4.74 -18.51
C LEU A 341 -4.39 -5.19 -19.56
N ILE A 342 -3.96 -4.29 -20.43
CA ILE A 342 -3.00 -4.58 -21.50
C ILE A 342 -1.64 -3.94 -21.20
N GLY A 343 -1.64 -2.66 -20.87
CA GLY A 343 -0.40 -1.89 -20.66
C GLY A 343 0.48 -2.45 -19.56
N LYS A 344 -0.12 -2.77 -18.43
CA LYS A 344 0.63 -3.28 -17.27
C LYS A 344 1.26 -4.64 -17.53
N PRO A 345 0.55 -5.68 -17.98
CA PRO A 345 1.14 -6.97 -18.34
C PRO A 345 2.22 -6.83 -19.45
N VAL A 346 1.94 -6.04 -20.48
CA VAL A 346 2.89 -5.81 -21.57
C VAL A 346 4.16 -5.12 -21.07
N GLY A 347 4.03 -4.08 -20.27
CA GLY A 347 5.18 -3.35 -19.70
C GLY A 347 6.07 -4.26 -18.84
N ILE A 348 5.46 -5.03 -17.94
CA ILE A 348 6.16 -5.96 -17.06
C ILE A 348 6.87 -7.06 -17.85
N VAL A 349 6.17 -7.68 -18.81
CA VAL A 349 6.74 -8.75 -19.65
C VAL A 349 7.86 -8.22 -20.53
N LEU A 350 7.61 -7.09 -21.21
CA LEU A 350 8.58 -6.47 -22.12
C LEU A 350 9.88 -6.13 -21.39
N SER A 351 9.78 -5.46 -20.25
CA SER A 351 10.93 -5.12 -19.42
C SER A 351 11.69 -6.35 -18.97
N THR A 352 11.00 -7.35 -18.42
CA THR A 352 11.61 -8.58 -17.94
C THR A 352 12.36 -9.30 -19.06
N VAL A 353 11.75 -9.44 -20.24
CA VAL A 353 12.37 -10.06 -21.40
C VAL A 353 13.57 -9.24 -21.91
N LEU A 354 13.44 -7.93 -21.95
CA LEU A 354 14.50 -7.03 -22.41
C LEU A 354 15.73 -7.12 -21.49
N LEU A 355 15.52 -6.96 -20.17
CA LEU A 355 16.60 -6.98 -19.18
C LEU A 355 17.31 -8.34 -19.12
N THR A 356 16.56 -9.42 -19.28
CA THR A 356 17.15 -10.78 -19.31
C THR A 356 17.91 -11.06 -20.60
N ARG A 357 17.40 -10.62 -21.76
CA ARG A 357 18.11 -10.76 -23.06
C ARG A 357 19.37 -9.93 -23.12
N LEU A 358 19.35 -8.72 -22.57
CA LEU A 358 20.53 -7.84 -22.47
C LEU A 358 21.53 -8.33 -21.40
N LYS A 359 21.22 -9.39 -20.67
CA LYS A 359 22.02 -9.96 -19.56
C LYS A 359 22.29 -8.94 -18.43
N ILE A 360 21.42 -7.93 -18.28
CA ILE A 360 21.48 -6.93 -17.21
C ILE A 360 20.95 -7.53 -15.91
N ALA A 361 19.92 -8.37 -16.01
CA ALA A 361 19.34 -9.07 -14.87
C ALA A 361 19.13 -10.56 -15.18
N LYS A 362 19.07 -11.39 -14.12
CA LYS A 362 18.75 -12.81 -14.23
C LYS A 362 17.35 -13.06 -13.70
N ALA A 363 16.49 -13.68 -14.51
CA ALA A 363 15.23 -14.20 -14.02
C ALA A 363 15.46 -15.54 -13.31
N SER A 364 14.66 -15.82 -12.28
CA SER A 364 14.66 -17.16 -11.65
C SER A 364 14.14 -18.22 -12.63
N ASP A 365 14.65 -19.43 -12.56
CA ASP A 365 14.23 -20.57 -13.40
C ASP A 365 12.72 -20.88 -13.25
N SER A 366 12.13 -20.51 -12.12
CA SER A 366 10.70 -20.64 -11.87
C SER A 366 9.86 -19.58 -12.60
N MET A 367 10.48 -18.51 -13.15
CA MET A 367 9.80 -17.40 -13.80
C MET A 367 9.58 -17.67 -15.30
N THR A 368 8.71 -18.64 -15.60
CA THR A 368 8.34 -18.95 -16.98
C THR A 368 7.49 -17.82 -17.59
N MET A 369 7.46 -17.72 -18.93
CA MET A 369 6.68 -16.71 -19.64
C MET A 369 5.20 -16.72 -19.24
N ARG A 370 4.59 -17.90 -19.08
CA ARG A 370 3.17 -18.03 -18.65
C ARG A 370 2.95 -17.47 -17.25
N ARG A 371 3.88 -17.71 -16.32
CA ARG A 371 3.80 -17.16 -14.97
C ARG A 371 4.02 -15.66 -14.95
N LEU A 372 4.96 -15.18 -15.75
CA LEU A 372 5.23 -13.76 -15.87
C LEU A 372 4.02 -12.99 -16.40
N VAL A 373 3.36 -13.50 -17.43
CA VAL A 373 2.08 -12.95 -17.96
C VAL A 373 0.99 -13.00 -16.90
N GLY A 374 0.87 -14.12 -16.15
CA GLY A 374 -0.09 -14.24 -15.05
C GLY A 374 0.15 -13.24 -13.93
N VAL A 375 1.42 -13.00 -13.55
CA VAL A 375 1.80 -11.95 -12.60
C VAL A 375 1.49 -10.56 -13.15
N GLY A 376 1.74 -10.32 -14.44
CA GLY A 376 1.38 -9.07 -15.10
C GLY A 376 -0.12 -8.76 -15.01
N PHE A 377 -0.97 -9.77 -15.20
CA PHE A 377 -2.41 -9.63 -15.00
C PHE A 377 -2.81 -9.43 -13.54
N LEU A 378 -2.14 -10.05 -12.55
CA LEU A 378 -2.37 -9.73 -11.15
C LEU A 378 -1.94 -8.29 -10.82
N ALA A 379 -0.84 -7.82 -11.38
CA ALA A 379 -0.39 -6.44 -11.22
C ALA A 379 -1.33 -5.43 -11.90
N SER A 380 -2.17 -5.84 -12.86
CA SER A 380 -3.18 -4.98 -13.48
C SER A 380 -4.41 -4.70 -12.59
N ILE A 381 -4.50 -5.35 -11.42
CA ILE A 381 -5.49 -5.00 -10.40
C ILE A 381 -5.06 -3.67 -9.77
N GLY A 382 -5.62 -2.58 -10.25
CA GLY A 382 -5.30 -1.24 -9.76
C GLY A 382 -6.17 -0.78 -8.60
N PHE A 383 -7.32 -1.36 -8.44
CA PHE A 383 -8.47 -1.07 -7.60
C PHE A 383 -8.34 0.15 -6.68
N THR A 384 -7.99 -0.05 -5.39
CA THR A 384 -7.94 1.03 -4.39
C THR A 384 -6.91 2.12 -4.72
N MET A 385 -5.74 1.74 -5.23
CA MET A 385 -4.69 2.68 -5.58
C MET A 385 -5.04 3.49 -6.83
N SER A 386 -5.57 2.85 -7.87
CA SER A 386 -6.04 3.58 -9.05
C SER A 386 -7.25 4.47 -8.74
N MET A 387 -8.16 4.07 -7.81
CA MET A 387 -9.23 4.93 -7.33
C MET A 387 -8.68 6.16 -6.60
N PHE A 388 -7.70 5.96 -5.71
CA PHE A 388 -7.06 7.07 -5.02
C PHE A 388 -6.44 8.07 -6.02
N ILE A 389 -5.68 7.60 -6.99
CA ILE A 389 -5.12 8.50 -8.02
C ILE A 389 -6.21 9.17 -8.85
N SER A 390 -7.33 8.50 -9.13
CA SER A 390 -8.45 9.09 -9.89
C SER A 390 -9.11 10.26 -9.15
N THR A 391 -9.20 10.21 -7.81
CA THR A 391 -9.72 11.32 -7.00
C THR A 391 -8.78 12.52 -6.98
N LEU A 392 -7.48 12.31 -7.22
CA LEU A 392 -6.49 13.39 -7.34
C LEU A 392 -6.41 13.96 -8.77
N ALA A 393 -6.65 13.09 -9.76
CA ALA A 393 -6.55 13.45 -11.18
C ALA A 393 -7.77 14.23 -11.67
N PHE A 394 -8.96 13.96 -11.16
CA PHE A 394 -10.21 14.54 -11.65
C PHE A 394 -11.01 15.22 -10.55
N VAL A 395 -11.34 16.48 -10.80
CA VAL A 395 -12.29 17.27 -10.00
C VAL A 395 -13.72 17.06 -10.54
N ASP A 396 -13.86 16.80 -11.85
CA ASP A 396 -15.15 16.55 -12.50
C ASP A 396 -15.64 15.13 -12.16
N GLU A 397 -16.81 15.04 -11.54
CA GLU A 397 -17.41 13.77 -11.15
C GLU A 397 -17.68 12.84 -12.32
N THR A 398 -17.96 13.39 -13.52
CA THR A 398 -18.20 12.58 -14.73
C THR A 398 -16.96 11.80 -15.10
N PHE A 399 -15.80 12.46 -15.16
CA PHE A 399 -14.53 11.80 -15.45
C PHE A 399 -14.12 10.83 -14.35
N LEU A 400 -14.42 11.18 -13.09
CA LEU A 400 -14.16 10.30 -11.95
C LEU A 400 -14.97 9.00 -12.04
N ILE A 401 -16.26 9.06 -12.34
CA ILE A 401 -17.12 7.89 -12.53
C ILE A 401 -16.61 7.03 -13.69
N GLN A 402 -16.26 7.65 -14.81
CA GLN A 402 -15.72 6.97 -15.98
C GLN A 402 -14.41 6.23 -15.66
N ALA A 403 -13.49 6.89 -14.93
CA ALA A 403 -12.25 6.27 -14.48
C ALA A 403 -12.53 5.06 -13.57
N LYS A 404 -13.42 5.23 -12.59
CA LYS A 404 -13.82 4.14 -11.68
C LYS A 404 -14.37 2.93 -12.44
N LEU A 405 -15.21 3.12 -13.46
CA LEU A 405 -15.72 2.04 -14.30
C LEU A 405 -14.60 1.29 -15.04
N GLY A 406 -13.63 2.03 -15.60
CA GLY A 406 -12.44 1.43 -16.23
C GLY A 406 -11.59 0.64 -15.25
N ILE A 407 -11.40 1.15 -14.02
CA ILE A 407 -10.66 0.50 -12.94
C ILE A 407 -11.34 -0.81 -12.53
N PHE A 408 -12.67 -0.79 -12.33
CA PHE A 408 -13.43 -2.00 -11.96
C PHE A 408 -13.32 -3.08 -13.03
N ALA A 409 -13.59 -2.72 -14.29
CA ALA A 409 -13.50 -3.65 -15.40
C ALA A 409 -12.11 -4.29 -15.52
N ALA A 410 -11.06 -3.48 -15.47
CA ALA A 410 -9.68 -3.95 -15.54
C ALA A 410 -9.30 -4.83 -14.36
N SER A 411 -9.66 -4.43 -13.13
CA SER A 411 -9.29 -5.17 -11.92
C SER A 411 -9.96 -6.54 -11.83
N ILE A 412 -11.25 -6.62 -12.19
CA ILE A 412 -11.97 -7.91 -12.23
C ILE A 412 -11.38 -8.82 -13.30
N LEU A 413 -11.25 -8.32 -14.54
CA LEU A 413 -10.72 -9.11 -15.64
C LEU A 413 -9.26 -9.53 -15.40
N GLY A 414 -8.44 -8.60 -14.90
CA GLY A 414 -7.04 -8.86 -14.57
C GLY A 414 -6.88 -9.91 -13.47
N GLY A 415 -7.69 -9.82 -12.42
CA GLY A 415 -7.71 -10.79 -11.33
C GLY A 415 -8.10 -12.20 -11.81
N VAL A 416 -9.16 -12.30 -12.60
CA VAL A 416 -9.63 -13.60 -13.16
C VAL A 416 -8.58 -14.18 -14.12
N LEU A 417 -8.08 -13.38 -15.06
CA LEU A 417 -7.08 -13.84 -16.03
C LEU A 417 -5.77 -14.23 -15.35
N GLY A 418 -5.30 -13.42 -14.41
CA GLY A 418 -4.09 -13.70 -13.63
C GLY A 418 -4.21 -15.00 -12.83
N TYR A 419 -5.35 -15.19 -12.14
CA TYR A 419 -5.64 -16.42 -11.42
C TYR A 419 -5.64 -17.66 -12.33
N ILE A 420 -6.37 -17.60 -13.45
CA ILE A 420 -6.48 -18.72 -14.41
C ILE A 420 -5.10 -19.07 -14.98
N LEU A 421 -4.36 -18.07 -15.48
CA LEU A 421 -3.04 -18.30 -16.08
C LEU A 421 -2.03 -18.89 -15.10
N LEU A 422 -1.98 -18.37 -13.87
CA LEU A 422 -1.12 -18.92 -12.85
C LEU A 422 -1.53 -20.33 -12.47
N ARG A 423 -2.83 -20.59 -12.25
CA ARG A 423 -3.34 -21.93 -11.93
C ARG A 423 -2.99 -22.94 -13.02
N LEU A 424 -3.18 -22.61 -14.30
CA LEU A 424 -2.83 -23.47 -15.43
C LEU A 424 -1.31 -23.73 -15.53
N SER A 425 -0.49 -22.71 -15.23
CA SER A 425 0.97 -22.87 -15.25
C SER A 425 1.51 -23.78 -14.14
N LEU A 426 0.73 -23.99 -13.08
CA LEU A 426 1.10 -24.82 -11.93
C LEU A 426 0.66 -26.29 -12.07
N ILE A 427 -0.31 -26.58 -12.92
CA ILE A 427 -0.78 -27.96 -13.19
C ILE A 427 0.33 -28.78 -13.86
N HIS A 428 1.18 -28.18 -14.67
CA HIS A 428 2.24 -28.89 -15.41
C HIS A 428 3.44 -29.35 -14.54
N ILE A 429 3.52 -28.94 -13.27
CA ILE A 429 4.61 -29.36 -12.36
C ILE A 429 4.27 -30.67 -11.64
N SER A 430 3.00 -31.02 -11.54
CA SER A 430 2.51 -32.19 -10.82
C SER A 430 2.43 -33.47 -11.67
N ALA A 431 2.82 -33.43 -12.94
CA ALA A 431 2.95 -34.65 -13.75
C ALA A 431 4.36 -35.21 -13.55
N PRO A 432 4.55 -36.35 -12.87
CA PRO A 432 5.86 -37.01 -12.84
C PRO A 432 6.19 -37.43 -14.25
N THR A 433 7.36 -37.01 -14.74
CA THR A 433 7.95 -37.58 -15.94
C THR A 433 8.12 -39.08 -15.69
N ARG A 434 7.26 -39.89 -16.35
CA ARG A 434 7.43 -41.32 -16.47
C ARG A 434 8.62 -41.64 -17.39
#